data_1334a50c0339af0601548d3608de838f
#
_entry.id   1334a50c0339af0601548d3608de838f
#
_cell.length_a   1.000
_cell.length_b   1.000
_cell.length_c   1.000
_cell.angle_alpha   90.00
_cell.angle_beta   90.00
_cell.angle_gamma   90.00
#
_symmetry.space_group_name_H-M   'P 1'
#
loop_
_entity.id
_entity.type
_entity.pdbx_description
1 polymer ?
#
loop_
_entity_poly.entity_id
_entity_poly.type
_entity_poly.pdbx_seq_one_letter_code
_entity_poly.pdbx_strand_id
1 'polypeptide(L)'
;MQSLKDPDLTFLTWLPLSHSYEHVVQFVQIMMEAKVFYNRSIDTLLPTIKIAKPHIMTAVPRFYNNLFAKMQINLKNQSQFKQKLFNKTISLGTKKLYFQNFSIKEKVMNLILDKLVRKKVKNNFGGRLEAFVSGGGPLDSKVGEALNALGLKTLQGYGLTETSPVVSCNPLDKIKVDTVGPIFPGVTVKLSEDGEILVKGENLMLGYWNNLEATEQTIKDGWLYTGDIGEFDKDSYLKITDRKKDIIVSLGGDNIAPSKLENLLTLCPEIEQACVFGEQKNYIAALIILTNDSKFTKEDIQNYINEVNLNLTQPEKIKKFSFIDEPFTIDNNLMTPTMKVRRHEVQKKYSEIIKQLF
;
A
#
# COMPACT_ATOMS: atom_id res chain seq x y z
N MET A 1 -4.97 -20.19 0.58
CA MET A 1 -5.34 -20.51 1.98
C MET A 1 -5.36 -22.00 2.32
N GLN A 2 -5.42 -22.91 1.35
CA GLN A 2 -5.36 -24.37 1.63
C GLN A 2 -4.06 -24.86 2.32
N SER A 3 -3.00 -24.06 2.34
CA SER A 3 -1.74 -24.40 3.02
C SER A 3 -1.69 -24.04 4.52
N LEU A 4 -2.66 -23.31 5.05
CA LEU A 4 -2.70 -22.90 6.45
C LEU A 4 -3.50 -23.91 7.28
N LYS A 5 -3.00 -25.14 7.39
CA LYS A 5 -3.56 -26.23 8.24
C LYS A 5 -2.90 -26.27 9.61
N ASP A 6 -2.53 -25.13 10.18
CA ASP A 6 -2.00 -25.10 11.55
C ASP A 6 -3.19 -25.11 12.53
N PRO A 7 -3.29 -26.09 13.45
CA PRO A 7 -4.35 -26.11 14.47
C PRO A 7 -4.29 -24.91 15.42
N ASP A 8 -3.16 -24.20 15.46
CA ASP A 8 -2.96 -22.97 16.22
C ASP A 8 -3.01 -21.71 15.36
N LEU A 9 -3.65 -21.77 14.17
CA LEU A 9 -3.75 -20.63 13.25
C LEU A 9 -4.20 -19.38 14.02
N THR A 10 -3.40 -18.33 13.93
CA THR A 10 -3.58 -17.11 14.73
C THR A 10 -3.57 -15.88 13.83
N PHE A 11 -4.58 -15.05 13.99
CA PHE A 11 -4.68 -13.73 13.36
C PHE A 11 -4.49 -12.62 14.39
N LEU A 12 -4.02 -11.47 13.92
CA LEU A 12 -4.03 -10.23 14.66
C LEU A 12 -4.84 -9.20 13.88
N THR A 13 -5.93 -8.76 14.48
CA THR A 13 -6.88 -7.77 13.97
C THR A 13 -6.69 -6.44 14.67
N TRP A 14 -6.54 -5.35 13.92
CA TRP A 14 -6.33 -4.01 14.46
C TRP A 14 -6.95 -2.90 13.59
N LEU A 15 -7.38 -3.24 12.39
CA LEU A 15 -8.11 -2.33 11.54
C LEU A 15 -9.57 -2.19 12.02
N PRO A 16 -10.28 -1.11 11.66
CA PRO A 16 -11.67 -0.93 12.06
C PRO A 16 -12.57 -2.05 11.56
N LEU A 17 -13.26 -2.74 12.47
CA LEU A 17 -14.20 -3.84 12.14
C LEU A 17 -15.42 -3.37 11.34
N SER A 18 -15.73 -2.09 11.37
CA SER A 18 -16.77 -1.45 10.55
C SER A 18 -16.37 -1.27 9.09
N HIS A 19 -15.09 -1.40 8.76
CA HIS A 19 -14.62 -1.33 7.39
C HIS A 19 -14.76 -2.70 6.72
N SER A 20 -15.32 -2.74 5.51
CA SER A 20 -15.62 -3.97 4.75
C SER A 20 -14.42 -4.92 4.65
N TYR A 21 -13.20 -4.40 4.53
CA TYR A 21 -11.98 -5.19 4.46
C TYR A 21 -11.74 -6.02 5.73
N GLU A 22 -11.70 -5.40 6.90
CA GLU A 22 -11.48 -6.14 8.15
C GLU A 22 -12.71 -6.96 8.52
N HIS A 23 -13.91 -6.50 8.15
CA HIS A 23 -15.16 -7.21 8.36
C HIS A 23 -15.18 -8.58 7.67
N VAL A 24 -14.80 -8.66 6.39
CA VAL A 24 -14.74 -9.95 5.68
C VAL A 24 -13.67 -10.87 6.27
N VAL A 25 -12.56 -10.31 6.75
CA VAL A 25 -11.50 -11.10 7.39
C VAL A 25 -12.01 -11.79 8.66
N GLN A 26 -12.99 -11.20 9.41
CA GLN A 26 -13.62 -11.86 10.55
C GLN A 26 -14.34 -13.15 10.13
N PHE A 27 -15.06 -13.15 9.00
CA PHE A 27 -15.69 -14.38 8.49
C PHE A 27 -14.64 -15.43 8.09
N VAL A 28 -13.54 -15.00 7.46
CA VAL A 28 -12.43 -15.93 7.15
C VAL A 28 -11.84 -16.53 8.41
N GLN A 29 -11.66 -15.73 9.48
CA GLN A 29 -11.16 -16.21 10.77
C GLN A 29 -12.09 -17.24 11.41
N ILE A 30 -13.40 -17.00 11.36
CA ILE A 30 -14.42 -17.93 11.87
C ILE A 30 -14.41 -19.22 11.04
N MET A 31 -14.42 -19.14 9.71
CA MET A 31 -14.40 -20.31 8.83
C MET A 31 -13.13 -21.16 8.98
N MET A 32 -12.03 -20.56 9.40
CA MET A 32 -10.75 -21.23 9.63
C MET A 32 -10.55 -21.67 11.08
N GLU A 33 -11.55 -21.46 11.94
CA GLU A 33 -11.47 -21.77 13.39
C GLU A 33 -10.22 -21.16 14.05
N ALA A 34 -9.84 -19.96 13.61
CA ALA A 34 -8.59 -19.33 14.00
C ALA A 34 -8.67 -18.63 15.36
N LYS A 35 -7.55 -18.60 16.08
CA LYS A 35 -7.38 -17.72 17.24
C LYS A 35 -7.24 -16.28 16.75
N VAL A 36 -8.00 -15.35 17.36
CA VAL A 36 -7.97 -13.93 16.98
C VAL A 36 -7.56 -13.08 18.17
N PHE A 37 -6.52 -12.27 17.98
CA PHE A 37 -6.12 -11.22 18.90
C PHE A 37 -6.60 -9.88 18.37
N TYR A 38 -7.28 -9.10 19.19
CA TYR A 38 -7.75 -7.76 18.87
C TYR A 38 -6.83 -6.72 19.49
N ASN A 39 -6.35 -5.79 18.67
CA ASN A 39 -5.51 -4.68 19.11
C ASN A 39 -6.22 -3.35 18.84
N ARG A 40 -6.29 -2.47 19.84
CA ARG A 40 -7.10 -1.25 19.79
C ARG A 40 -6.34 -0.02 19.29
N SER A 41 -5.00 -0.02 19.43
CA SER A 41 -4.19 1.16 19.12
C SER A 41 -2.93 0.76 18.37
N ILE A 42 -2.50 1.60 17.42
CA ILE A 42 -1.26 1.42 16.70
C ILE A 42 -0.03 1.42 17.65
N ASP A 43 -0.11 2.14 18.76
CA ASP A 43 0.98 2.23 19.75
C ASP A 43 1.26 0.91 20.45
N THR A 44 0.20 0.11 20.66
CA THR A 44 0.29 -1.22 21.29
C THR A 44 0.50 -2.35 20.30
N LEU A 45 0.51 -2.06 18.99
CA LEU A 45 0.54 -3.06 17.94
C LEU A 45 1.79 -3.95 17.99
N LEU A 46 2.98 -3.37 18.08
CA LEU A 46 4.23 -4.13 18.13
C LEU A 46 4.35 -5.02 19.38
N PRO A 47 4.05 -4.55 20.60
CA PRO A 47 3.91 -5.42 21.76
C PRO A 47 2.93 -6.57 21.56
N THR A 48 1.73 -6.27 21.01
CA THR A 48 0.70 -7.29 20.79
C THR A 48 1.14 -8.33 19.75
N ILE A 49 1.85 -7.95 18.69
CA ILE A 49 2.43 -8.89 17.72
C ILE A 49 3.35 -9.91 18.40
N LYS A 50 4.20 -9.47 19.34
CA LYS A 50 5.11 -10.36 20.06
C LYS A 50 4.39 -11.36 20.95
N ILE A 51 3.24 -10.98 21.53
CA ILE A 51 2.42 -11.83 22.37
C ILE A 51 1.59 -12.81 21.50
N ALA A 52 0.88 -12.28 20.52
CA ALA A 52 -0.02 -13.04 19.64
C ALA A 52 0.74 -13.98 18.71
N LYS A 53 1.94 -13.60 18.27
CA LYS A 53 2.75 -14.33 17.27
C LYS A 53 1.89 -14.76 16.09
N PRO A 54 1.24 -13.82 15.37
CA PRO A 54 0.25 -14.14 14.35
C PRO A 54 0.88 -14.88 13.17
N HIS A 55 0.09 -15.71 12.50
CA HIS A 55 0.41 -16.29 11.20
C HIS A 55 0.01 -15.34 10.08
N ILE A 56 -1.12 -14.66 10.25
CA ILE A 56 -1.64 -13.69 9.27
C ILE A 56 -1.97 -12.39 9.99
N MET A 57 -1.68 -11.29 9.31
CA MET A 57 -2.02 -9.96 9.78
C MET A 57 -2.43 -9.08 8.59
N THR A 58 -3.59 -8.44 8.70
CA THR A 58 -4.05 -7.43 7.77
C THR A 58 -3.42 -6.09 8.08
N ALA A 59 -3.11 -5.31 7.06
CA ALA A 59 -2.65 -3.94 7.25
C ALA A 59 -2.90 -3.09 5.99
N VAL A 60 -2.73 -1.78 6.14
CA VAL A 60 -2.85 -0.79 5.08
C VAL A 60 -1.46 -0.30 4.62
N PRO A 61 -1.32 0.24 3.40
CA PRO A 61 -0.03 0.66 2.84
C PRO A 61 0.81 1.55 3.75
N ARG A 62 0.19 2.50 4.45
CA ARG A 62 0.88 3.39 5.39
C ARG A 62 1.62 2.63 6.52
N PHE A 63 1.06 1.53 7.00
CA PHE A 63 1.74 0.68 7.99
C PHE A 63 3.05 0.12 7.43
N TYR A 64 3.04 -0.37 6.19
CA TYR A 64 4.23 -0.95 5.55
C TYR A 64 5.29 0.10 5.24
N ASN A 65 4.88 1.29 4.78
CA ASN A 65 5.79 2.41 4.55
C ASN A 65 6.49 2.81 5.85
N ASN A 66 5.73 3.00 6.94
CA ASN A 66 6.29 3.33 8.25
C ASN A 66 7.19 2.22 8.80
N LEU A 67 6.80 0.96 8.61
CA LEU A 67 7.61 -0.19 9.01
C LEU A 67 8.96 -0.18 8.29
N PHE A 68 8.94 -0.01 6.97
CA PHE A 68 10.15 0.02 6.15
C PHE A 68 11.02 1.23 6.49
N ALA A 69 10.45 2.41 6.65
CA ALA A 69 11.17 3.60 7.08
C ALA A 69 11.88 3.40 8.43
N LYS A 70 11.20 2.84 9.43
CA LYS A 70 11.80 2.50 10.73
C LYS A 70 12.93 1.48 10.59
N MET A 71 12.80 0.49 9.70
CA MET A 71 13.88 -0.46 9.42
C MET A 71 15.10 0.25 8.83
N GLN A 72 14.92 1.19 7.93
CA GLN A 72 16.00 1.98 7.31
C GLN A 72 16.73 2.87 8.33
N ILE A 73 15.99 3.58 9.18
CA ILE A 73 16.55 4.40 10.25
C ILE A 73 17.39 3.52 11.21
N ASN A 74 16.82 2.41 11.67
CA ASN A 74 17.53 1.49 12.55
C ASN A 74 18.79 0.90 11.89
N LEU A 75 18.74 0.68 10.57
CA LEU A 75 19.88 0.16 9.81
C LEU A 75 21.03 1.16 9.74
N LYS A 76 20.76 2.47 9.57
CA LYS A 76 21.78 3.52 9.56
C LYS A 76 22.64 3.51 10.83
N ASN A 77 22.04 3.12 11.96
CA ASN A 77 22.73 3.04 13.27
C ASN A 77 23.46 1.70 13.51
N GLN A 78 23.45 0.78 12.54
CA GLN A 78 24.14 -0.50 12.64
C GLN A 78 25.54 -0.45 12.00
N SER A 79 26.39 -1.44 12.35
CA SER A 79 27.71 -1.58 11.73
C SER A 79 27.60 -1.74 10.20
N GLN A 80 28.61 -1.27 9.47
CA GLN A 80 28.66 -1.39 8.00
C GLN A 80 28.46 -2.84 7.51
N PHE A 81 28.96 -3.83 8.27
CA PHE A 81 28.76 -5.23 7.95
C PHE A 81 27.27 -5.63 7.97
N LYS A 82 26.52 -5.22 8.99
CA LYS A 82 25.08 -5.49 9.06
C LYS A 82 24.31 -4.76 7.97
N GLN A 83 24.70 -3.52 7.64
CA GLN A 83 24.12 -2.77 6.52
C GLN A 83 24.34 -3.51 5.19
N LYS A 84 25.55 -3.99 4.93
CA LYS A 84 25.88 -4.78 3.74
C LYS A 84 25.07 -6.08 3.66
N LEU A 85 24.90 -6.80 4.78
CA LEU A 85 24.08 -8.02 4.82
C LEU A 85 22.61 -7.72 4.52
N PHE A 86 22.07 -6.67 5.11
CA PHE A 86 20.68 -6.25 4.89
C PHE A 86 20.43 -5.90 3.42
N ASN A 87 21.26 -5.03 2.84
CA ASN A 87 21.16 -4.64 1.44
C ASN A 87 21.33 -5.84 0.49
N LYS A 88 22.29 -6.76 0.80
CA LYS A 88 22.44 -7.99 0.04
C LYS A 88 21.23 -8.91 0.14
N THR A 89 20.56 -8.93 1.31
CA THR A 89 19.30 -9.69 1.48
C THR A 89 18.20 -9.15 0.60
N ILE A 90 18.02 -7.82 0.54
CA ILE A 90 17.06 -7.19 -0.36
C ILE A 90 17.41 -7.55 -1.80
N SER A 91 18.65 -7.30 -2.25
CA SER A 91 19.08 -7.58 -3.64
C SER A 91 18.82 -9.02 -4.08
N LEU A 92 19.22 -10.01 -3.27
CA LEU A 92 18.99 -11.43 -3.61
C LEU A 92 17.52 -11.84 -3.45
N GLY A 93 16.82 -11.26 -2.48
CA GLY A 93 15.40 -11.52 -2.29
C GLY A 93 14.55 -10.99 -3.44
N THR A 94 14.82 -9.77 -3.93
CA THR A 94 14.18 -9.20 -5.12
C THR A 94 14.48 -10.06 -6.36
N LYS A 95 15.74 -10.49 -6.55
CA LYS A 95 16.10 -11.42 -7.63
C LYS A 95 15.28 -12.71 -7.58
N LYS A 96 15.05 -13.27 -6.36
CA LYS A 96 14.20 -14.44 -6.16
C LYS A 96 12.74 -14.16 -6.50
N LEU A 97 12.23 -13.01 -6.11
CA LEU A 97 10.85 -12.58 -6.32
C LEU A 97 10.49 -12.51 -7.82
N TYR A 98 11.46 -12.05 -8.63
CA TYR A 98 11.33 -11.99 -10.10
C TYR A 98 11.80 -13.27 -10.81
N PHE A 99 11.89 -14.39 -10.11
CA PHE A 99 12.25 -15.71 -10.66
C PHE A 99 13.56 -15.73 -11.47
N GLN A 100 14.49 -14.84 -11.16
CA GLN A 100 15.79 -14.78 -11.83
C GLN A 100 16.70 -15.92 -11.35
N ASN A 101 17.53 -16.41 -12.26
CA ASN A 101 18.45 -17.51 -11.96
C ASN A 101 19.54 -17.11 -10.96
N PHE A 102 19.79 -17.96 -9.98
CA PHE A 102 20.88 -17.82 -9.02
C PHE A 102 22.11 -18.61 -9.47
N SER A 103 23.28 -17.98 -9.37
CA SER A 103 24.54 -18.70 -9.37
C SER A 103 24.69 -19.57 -8.10
N ILE A 104 25.59 -20.54 -8.10
CA ILE A 104 25.84 -21.39 -6.93
C ILE A 104 26.23 -20.54 -5.71
N LYS A 105 27.09 -19.53 -5.90
CA LYS A 105 27.49 -18.59 -4.82
C LYS A 105 26.30 -17.84 -4.26
N GLU A 106 25.37 -17.39 -5.11
CA GLU A 106 24.15 -16.69 -4.66
C GLU A 106 23.19 -17.61 -3.91
N LYS A 107 23.07 -18.89 -4.32
CA LYS A 107 22.27 -19.89 -3.59
C LYS A 107 22.79 -20.09 -2.17
N VAL A 108 24.08 -20.28 -2.01
CA VAL A 108 24.72 -20.44 -0.69
C VAL A 108 24.57 -19.18 0.14
N MET A 109 24.83 -18.00 -0.46
CA MET A 109 24.66 -16.72 0.24
C MET A 109 23.22 -16.53 0.70
N ASN A 110 22.24 -16.85 -0.14
CA ASN A 110 20.82 -16.71 0.20
C ASN A 110 20.42 -17.57 1.42
N LEU A 111 20.95 -18.81 1.54
CA LEU A 111 20.74 -19.66 2.71
C LEU A 111 21.34 -19.07 3.98
N ILE A 112 22.52 -18.44 3.89
CA ILE A 112 23.14 -17.74 5.01
C ILE A 112 22.28 -16.55 5.43
N LEU A 113 21.78 -15.76 4.48
CA LEU A 113 20.93 -14.60 4.73
C LEU A 113 19.56 -14.99 5.30
N ASP A 114 19.04 -16.16 4.96
CA ASP A 114 17.81 -16.71 5.59
C ASP A 114 17.99 -16.86 7.10
N LYS A 115 19.14 -17.37 7.56
CA LYS A 115 19.42 -17.58 8.99
C LYS A 115 19.81 -16.26 9.70
N LEU A 116 20.66 -15.43 9.08
CA LEU A 116 21.24 -14.26 9.73
C LEU A 116 20.33 -13.03 9.69
N VAL A 117 19.53 -12.87 8.65
CA VAL A 117 18.69 -11.69 8.44
C VAL A 117 17.21 -12.03 8.49
N ARG A 118 16.68 -12.83 7.55
CA ARG A 118 15.22 -13.06 7.42
C ARG A 118 14.62 -13.69 8.66
N LYS A 119 15.29 -14.67 9.26
CA LYS A 119 14.83 -15.27 10.54
C LYS A 119 14.75 -14.24 11.67
N LYS A 120 15.73 -13.32 11.77
CA LYS A 120 15.70 -12.25 12.78
C LYS A 120 14.59 -11.24 12.53
N VAL A 121 14.39 -10.85 11.26
CA VAL A 121 13.26 -9.98 10.87
C VAL A 121 11.94 -10.64 11.22
N LYS A 122 11.73 -11.89 10.83
CA LYS A 122 10.52 -12.66 11.13
C LYS A 122 10.26 -12.81 12.64
N ASN A 123 11.31 -12.98 13.43
CA ASN A 123 11.21 -13.09 14.89
C ASN A 123 10.68 -11.81 15.56
N ASN A 124 10.92 -10.63 14.97
CA ASN A 124 10.32 -9.38 15.46
C ASN A 124 8.80 -9.37 15.33
N PHE A 125 8.24 -10.24 14.46
CA PHE A 125 6.82 -10.46 14.26
C PHE A 125 6.32 -11.78 14.88
N GLY A 126 7.00 -12.24 15.93
CA GLY A 126 6.62 -13.46 16.67
C GLY A 126 7.12 -14.77 16.07
N GLY A 127 7.83 -14.73 14.93
CA GLY A 127 8.49 -15.89 14.31
C GLY A 127 7.59 -16.79 13.46
N ARG A 128 6.26 -16.69 13.59
CA ARG A 128 5.28 -17.53 12.88
C ARG A 128 4.62 -16.86 11.68
N LEU A 129 4.86 -15.55 11.49
CA LEU A 129 4.20 -14.78 10.45
C LEU A 129 4.44 -15.39 9.06
N GLU A 130 3.38 -15.77 8.38
CA GLU A 130 3.39 -16.34 7.02
C GLU A 130 3.06 -15.30 5.98
N ALA A 131 2.10 -14.39 6.27
CA ALA A 131 1.76 -13.31 5.40
C ALA A 131 1.22 -12.08 6.13
N PHE A 132 1.57 -10.94 5.57
CA PHE A 132 0.77 -9.74 5.64
C PHE A 132 -0.19 -9.70 4.44
N VAL A 133 -1.42 -9.25 4.66
CA VAL A 133 -2.34 -8.92 3.59
C VAL A 133 -2.49 -7.41 3.53
N SER A 134 -2.18 -6.82 2.39
CA SER A 134 -2.26 -5.38 2.16
C SER A 134 -3.52 -5.05 1.37
N GLY A 135 -4.36 -4.21 1.92
CA GLY A 135 -5.59 -3.75 1.27
C GLY A 135 -5.85 -2.26 1.54
N GLY A 136 -6.90 -1.74 0.92
CA GLY A 136 -7.36 -0.38 1.16
C GLY A 136 -6.59 0.73 0.43
N GLY A 137 -5.54 0.43 -0.33
CA GLY A 137 -4.80 1.40 -1.15
C GLY A 137 -3.58 0.78 -1.81
N PRO A 138 -2.91 1.49 -2.73
CA PRO A 138 -1.71 1.01 -3.41
C PRO A 138 -0.52 0.96 -2.45
N LEU A 139 0.19 -0.17 -2.42
CA LEU A 139 1.48 -0.31 -1.75
C LEU A 139 2.58 0.06 -2.73
N ASP A 140 3.54 0.89 -2.29
CA ASP A 140 4.72 1.19 -3.09
C ASP A 140 5.49 -0.10 -3.44
N SER A 141 5.85 -0.26 -4.71
CA SER A 141 6.49 -1.49 -5.20
C SER A 141 7.84 -1.74 -4.55
N LYS A 142 8.65 -0.69 -4.29
CA LYS A 142 9.96 -0.84 -3.63
C LYS A 142 9.82 -1.31 -2.19
N VAL A 143 8.79 -0.81 -1.48
CA VAL A 143 8.47 -1.26 -0.13
C VAL A 143 8.00 -2.71 -0.14
N GLY A 144 7.07 -3.04 -1.03
CA GLY A 144 6.58 -4.41 -1.23
C GLY A 144 7.72 -5.40 -1.56
N GLU A 145 8.61 -5.05 -2.50
CA GLU A 145 9.79 -5.84 -2.84
C GLU A 145 10.72 -6.05 -1.64
N ALA A 146 11.05 -4.96 -0.94
CA ALA A 146 11.95 -5.03 0.21
C ALA A 146 11.39 -5.90 1.33
N LEU A 147 10.11 -5.76 1.67
CA LEU A 147 9.47 -6.58 2.70
C LEU A 147 9.47 -8.07 2.31
N ASN A 148 9.05 -8.39 1.09
CA ASN A 148 9.09 -9.75 0.57
C ASN A 148 10.51 -10.32 0.54
N ALA A 149 11.49 -9.53 0.09
CA ALA A 149 12.91 -9.91 0.08
C ALA A 149 13.46 -10.19 1.48
N LEU A 150 12.96 -9.46 2.50
CA LEU A 150 13.30 -9.66 3.92
C LEU A 150 12.55 -10.83 4.58
N GLY A 151 11.70 -11.54 3.84
CA GLY A 151 10.96 -12.71 4.33
C GLY A 151 9.62 -12.37 4.99
N LEU A 152 9.18 -11.12 4.89
CA LEU A 152 7.85 -10.67 5.28
C LEU A 152 6.94 -10.67 4.05
N LYS A 153 6.38 -11.84 3.72
CA LYS A 153 5.48 -11.96 2.57
C LYS A 153 4.34 -10.96 2.70
N THR A 154 4.22 -10.08 1.73
CA THR A 154 3.20 -9.04 1.68
C THR A 154 2.36 -9.24 0.43
N LEU A 155 1.10 -9.62 0.62
CA LEU A 155 0.14 -9.93 -0.42
C LEU A 155 -0.75 -8.72 -0.63
N GLN A 156 -0.72 -8.13 -1.82
CA GLN A 156 -1.67 -7.08 -2.16
C GLN A 156 -2.98 -7.68 -2.61
N GLY A 157 -4.10 -7.16 -2.09
CA GLY A 157 -5.44 -7.44 -2.54
C GLY A 157 -6.16 -6.18 -2.98
N TYR A 158 -7.17 -6.36 -3.83
CA TYR A 158 -8.01 -5.31 -4.37
C TYR A 158 -9.48 -5.60 -4.15
N GLY A 159 -10.20 -4.54 -3.91
CA GLY A 159 -11.64 -4.53 -3.82
C GLY A 159 -12.17 -3.24 -3.22
N LEU A 160 -13.49 -3.13 -3.21
CA LEU A 160 -14.24 -1.96 -2.76
C LEU A 160 -15.32 -2.42 -1.77
N THR A 161 -15.88 -1.51 -1.01
CA THR A 161 -17.06 -1.81 -0.18
C THR A 161 -18.20 -2.34 -1.05
N GLU A 162 -18.33 -1.80 -2.25
CA GLU A 162 -19.31 -2.18 -3.29
C GLU A 162 -19.09 -3.60 -3.84
N THR A 163 -17.97 -4.24 -3.55
CA THR A 163 -17.64 -5.62 -3.99
C THR A 163 -17.49 -6.61 -2.81
N SER A 164 -17.94 -6.30 -1.62
CA SER A 164 -18.06 -7.11 -0.38
C SER A 164 -16.79 -7.84 0.11
N PRO A 165 -15.62 -7.25 0.24
CA PRO A 165 -15.00 -6.25 -0.60
C PRO A 165 -14.10 -6.83 -1.70
N VAL A 166 -13.77 -8.16 -1.68
CA VAL A 166 -12.59 -8.73 -2.37
C VAL A 166 -12.89 -9.08 -3.82
N VAL A 167 -12.09 -8.53 -4.73
CA VAL A 167 -12.08 -8.85 -6.16
C VAL A 167 -10.88 -9.73 -6.52
N SER A 168 -9.69 -9.39 -5.99
CA SER A 168 -8.45 -10.12 -6.27
C SER A 168 -7.47 -10.05 -5.11
N CYS A 169 -6.53 -11.00 -5.05
CA CYS A 169 -5.43 -10.98 -4.09
C CYS A 169 -4.25 -11.82 -4.61
N ASN A 170 -3.04 -11.38 -4.32
CA ASN A 170 -1.84 -12.17 -4.59
C ASN A 170 -1.85 -13.48 -3.80
N PRO A 171 -1.53 -14.63 -4.41
CA PRO A 171 -1.37 -15.89 -3.70
C PRO A 171 -0.01 -15.98 -3.01
N LEU A 172 0.09 -16.81 -1.96
CA LEU A 172 1.31 -16.98 -1.15
C LEU A 172 2.52 -17.54 -1.90
N ASP A 173 2.28 -18.32 -2.94
CA ASP A 173 3.28 -19.05 -3.70
C ASP A 173 3.78 -18.31 -4.94
N LYS A 174 3.00 -17.36 -5.45
CA LYS A 174 3.37 -16.57 -6.64
C LYS A 174 3.00 -15.10 -6.45
N ILE A 175 3.78 -14.39 -5.64
CA ILE A 175 3.57 -12.97 -5.37
C ILE A 175 4.16 -12.13 -6.50
N LYS A 176 3.36 -11.24 -7.08
CA LYS A 176 3.78 -10.18 -8.00
C LYS A 176 3.49 -8.83 -7.38
N VAL A 177 4.53 -8.16 -6.93
CA VAL A 177 4.45 -6.98 -6.05
C VAL A 177 3.76 -5.79 -6.69
N ASP A 178 3.87 -5.65 -8.01
CA ASP A 178 3.27 -4.56 -8.77
C ASP A 178 1.81 -4.84 -9.20
N THR A 179 1.23 -5.94 -8.70
CA THR A 179 -0.14 -6.36 -9.01
C THR A 179 -0.96 -6.60 -7.75
N VAL A 180 -2.27 -6.68 -7.91
CA VAL A 180 -3.21 -7.08 -6.86
C VAL A 180 -3.65 -8.54 -6.97
N GLY A 181 -2.96 -9.33 -7.80
CA GLY A 181 -3.16 -10.77 -7.94
C GLY A 181 -4.22 -11.18 -8.96
N PRO A 182 -4.48 -12.49 -9.08
CA PRO A 182 -5.54 -13.04 -9.92
C PRO A 182 -6.92 -12.77 -9.31
N ILE A 183 -7.92 -12.80 -10.15
CA ILE A 183 -9.32 -12.62 -9.76
C ILE A 183 -9.78 -13.83 -8.94
N PHE A 184 -10.57 -13.58 -7.91
CA PHE A 184 -11.16 -14.64 -7.08
C PHE A 184 -12.19 -15.46 -7.87
N PRO A 185 -12.31 -16.76 -7.59
CA PRO A 185 -13.38 -17.60 -8.15
C PRO A 185 -14.76 -17.02 -7.86
N GLY A 186 -15.65 -17.02 -8.86
CA GLY A 186 -17.00 -16.45 -8.75
C GLY A 186 -17.09 -14.95 -9.06
N VAL A 187 -15.95 -14.27 -9.25
CA VAL A 187 -15.87 -12.89 -9.68
C VAL A 187 -15.39 -12.83 -11.14
N THR A 188 -16.02 -11.98 -11.93
CA THR A 188 -15.60 -11.69 -13.30
C THR A 188 -15.17 -10.24 -13.42
N VAL A 189 -14.03 -10.01 -14.08
CA VAL A 189 -13.50 -8.67 -14.32
C VAL A 189 -13.25 -8.49 -15.80
N LYS A 190 -13.66 -7.34 -16.33
CA LYS A 190 -13.27 -6.87 -17.67
C LYS A 190 -12.83 -5.42 -17.60
N LEU A 191 -12.13 -4.97 -18.63
CA LEU A 191 -11.73 -3.57 -18.77
C LEU A 191 -12.66 -2.92 -19.82
N SER A 192 -13.07 -1.69 -19.58
CA SER A 192 -13.73 -0.84 -20.55
C SER A 192 -12.74 -0.32 -21.60
N GLU A 193 -13.20 0.38 -22.60
CA GLU A 193 -12.35 0.96 -23.66
C GLU A 193 -11.32 1.97 -23.11
N ASP A 194 -11.67 2.69 -22.03
CA ASP A 194 -10.80 3.63 -21.33
C ASP A 194 -9.98 2.98 -20.20
N GLY A 195 -9.99 1.65 -20.08
CA GLY A 195 -9.23 0.87 -19.11
C GLY A 195 -9.86 0.81 -17.72
N GLU A 196 -11.10 1.29 -17.52
CA GLU A 196 -11.78 1.18 -16.25
C GLU A 196 -12.10 -0.29 -15.92
N ILE A 197 -11.83 -0.68 -14.68
CA ILE A 197 -12.09 -2.02 -14.17
C ILE A 197 -13.60 -2.15 -13.92
N LEU A 198 -14.22 -3.10 -14.60
CA LEU A 198 -15.62 -3.45 -14.42
C LEU A 198 -15.73 -4.82 -13.76
N VAL A 199 -16.52 -4.91 -12.68
CA VAL A 199 -16.66 -6.13 -11.87
C VAL A 199 -18.08 -6.67 -11.98
N LYS A 200 -18.21 -8.00 -12.07
CA LYS A 200 -19.48 -8.71 -12.01
C LYS A 200 -19.32 -9.98 -11.15
N GLY A 201 -20.29 -10.26 -10.29
CA GLY A 201 -20.29 -11.44 -9.43
C GLY A 201 -21.31 -11.33 -8.31
N GLU A 202 -21.44 -12.40 -7.55
CA GLU A 202 -22.35 -12.44 -6.38
C GLU A 202 -21.84 -11.56 -5.21
N ASN A 203 -20.61 -11.11 -5.29
CA ASN A 203 -19.99 -10.22 -4.33
C ASN A 203 -20.39 -8.74 -4.52
N LEU A 204 -21.18 -8.39 -5.53
CA LEU A 204 -21.61 -7.01 -5.73
C LEU A 204 -22.64 -6.59 -4.69
N MET A 205 -22.57 -5.33 -4.26
CA MET A 205 -23.61 -4.70 -3.45
C MET A 205 -24.95 -4.70 -4.17
N LEU A 206 -26.06 -4.68 -3.43
CA LEU A 206 -27.39 -4.48 -3.98
C LEU A 206 -27.62 -3.05 -4.48
N GLY A 207 -26.91 -2.08 -3.89
CA GLY A 207 -26.99 -0.68 -4.23
C GLY A 207 -26.64 0.22 -3.03
N TYR A 208 -26.61 1.53 -3.28
CA TYR A 208 -26.44 2.52 -2.24
C TYR A 208 -27.74 2.78 -1.50
N TRP A 209 -27.68 2.82 -0.17
CA TRP A 209 -28.84 3.05 0.67
C TRP A 209 -29.55 4.37 0.34
N ASN A 210 -30.85 4.29 0.04
CA ASN A 210 -31.70 5.44 -0.34
C ASN A 210 -31.12 6.33 -1.46
N ASN A 211 -30.29 5.78 -2.37
CA ASN A 211 -29.72 6.52 -3.48
C ASN A 211 -29.70 5.67 -4.75
N LEU A 212 -30.88 5.56 -5.35
CA LEU A 212 -31.08 4.79 -6.59
C LEU A 212 -30.28 5.38 -7.75
N GLU A 213 -30.25 6.69 -7.88
CA GLU A 213 -29.53 7.38 -8.94
C GLU A 213 -28.03 7.02 -8.94
N ALA A 214 -27.37 7.11 -7.79
CA ALA A 214 -25.98 6.71 -7.67
C ALA A 214 -25.78 5.22 -7.92
N THR A 215 -26.75 4.37 -7.56
CA THR A 215 -26.72 2.94 -7.82
C THR A 215 -26.74 2.66 -9.32
N GLU A 216 -27.68 3.27 -10.06
CA GLU A 216 -27.82 3.12 -11.52
C GLU A 216 -26.63 3.71 -12.30
N GLN A 217 -26.00 4.77 -11.76
CA GLN A 217 -24.76 5.32 -12.33
C GLN A 217 -23.57 4.36 -12.13
N THR A 218 -23.54 3.60 -11.04
CA THR A 218 -22.43 2.74 -10.65
C THR A 218 -22.60 1.30 -11.16
N ILE A 219 -23.81 0.76 -11.19
CA ILE A 219 -24.10 -0.59 -11.66
C ILE A 219 -24.95 -0.50 -12.95
N LYS A 220 -24.37 -0.95 -14.07
CA LYS A 220 -25.03 -0.96 -15.39
C LYS A 220 -24.95 -2.35 -15.98
N ASP A 221 -26.07 -2.91 -16.40
CA ASP A 221 -26.17 -4.24 -17.00
C ASP A 221 -25.51 -5.35 -16.15
N GLY A 222 -25.60 -5.21 -14.83
CA GLY A 222 -25.00 -6.12 -13.86
C GLY A 222 -23.48 -6.01 -13.73
N TRP A 223 -22.87 -4.97 -14.28
CA TRP A 223 -21.46 -4.62 -14.10
C TRP A 223 -21.31 -3.40 -13.20
N LEU A 224 -20.48 -3.53 -12.18
CA LEU A 224 -20.09 -2.42 -11.33
C LEU A 224 -18.91 -1.68 -11.97
N TYR A 225 -19.08 -0.39 -12.20
CA TYR A 225 -18.04 0.54 -12.65
C TYR A 225 -17.27 1.03 -11.44
N THR A 226 -16.02 0.56 -11.29
CA THR A 226 -15.26 0.76 -10.06
C THR A 226 -14.67 2.16 -9.92
N GLY A 227 -14.51 2.87 -11.02
CA GLY A 227 -13.75 4.12 -11.08
C GLY A 227 -12.23 3.92 -10.96
N ASP A 228 -11.75 2.69 -10.90
CA ASP A 228 -10.32 2.36 -10.90
C ASP A 228 -9.90 1.92 -12.30
N ILE A 229 -8.73 2.35 -12.75
CA ILE A 229 -8.13 2.00 -14.03
C ILE A 229 -7.10 0.90 -13.82
N GLY A 230 -7.03 -0.06 -14.73
CA GLY A 230 -6.09 -1.16 -14.59
C GLY A 230 -5.78 -1.88 -15.88
N GLU A 231 -4.92 -2.86 -15.75
CA GLU A 231 -4.48 -3.74 -16.84
C GLU A 231 -4.28 -5.16 -16.32
N PHE A 232 -4.34 -6.14 -17.21
CA PHE A 232 -3.94 -7.51 -16.90
C PHE A 232 -2.53 -7.77 -17.42
N ASP A 233 -1.69 -8.41 -16.62
CA ASP A 233 -0.43 -8.93 -17.12
C ASP A 233 -0.63 -10.24 -17.91
N LYS A 234 0.47 -10.75 -18.49
CA LYS A 234 0.49 -12.01 -19.27
C LYS A 234 0.05 -13.25 -18.48
N ASP A 235 0.07 -13.21 -17.16
CA ASP A 235 -0.34 -14.31 -16.29
C ASP A 235 -1.75 -14.07 -15.70
N SER A 236 -2.50 -13.12 -16.26
CA SER A 236 -3.86 -12.73 -15.81
C SER A 236 -3.89 -12.17 -14.38
N TYR A 237 -2.82 -11.55 -13.93
CA TYR A 237 -2.81 -10.79 -12.69
C TYR A 237 -3.31 -9.38 -12.97
N LEU A 238 -4.23 -8.91 -12.15
CA LEU A 238 -4.75 -7.55 -12.23
C LEU A 238 -3.74 -6.57 -11.63
N LYS A 239 -3.49 -5.47 -12.34
CA LYS A 239 -2.69 -4.34 -11.88
C LYS A 239 -3.54 -3.10 -11.91
N ILE A 240 -3.61 -2.39 -10.79
CA ILE A 240 -4.26 -1.09 -10.69
C ILE A 240 -3.24 -0.03 -11.10
N THR A 241 -3.56 0.75 -12.10
CA THR A 241 -2.66 1.80 -12.59
C THR A 241 -3.04 3.16 -12.05
N ASP A 242 -4.35 3.40 -11.84
CA ASP A 242 -4.85 4.70 -11.46
C ASP A 242 -6.25 4.66 -10.86
N ARG A 243 -6.78 5.83 -10.45
CA ARG A 243 -8.16 6.02 -10.06
C ARG A 243 -8.78 7.19 -10.80
N LYS A 244 -9.82 6.94 -11.57
CA LYS A 244 -10.45 7.88 -12.52
C LYS A 244 -10.81 9.24 -11.87
N LYS A 245 -11.29 9.23 -10.62
CA LYS A 245 -11.67 10.44 -9.85
C LYS A 245 -10.51 11.16 -9.17
N ASP A 246 -9.38 10.47 -8.98
CA ASP A 246 -8.22 11.02 -8.27
C ASP A 246 -7.10 11.44 -9.23
N ILE A 247 -7.21 11.10 -10.52
CA ILE A 247 -6.27 11.51 -11.56
C ILE A 247 -6.19 13.03 -11.60
N ILE A 248 -4.97 13.54 -11.55
CA ILE A 248 -4.66 14.93 -11.85
C ILE A 248 -4.45 15.03 -13.36
N VAL A 249 -5.31 15.76 -14.06
CA VAL A 249 -5.11 16.04 -15.48
C VAL A 249 -4.28 17.31 -15.62
N SER A 250 -3.05 17.17 -16.13
CA SER A 250 -2.15 18.32 -16.38
C SER A 250 -2.72 19.26 -17.44
N LEU A 251 -2.16 20.47 -17.54
CA LEU A 251 -2.53 21.40 -18.63
C LEU A 251 -2.24 20.80 -20.01
N GLY A 252 -1.25 19.90 -20.12
CA GLY A 252 -0.91 19.17 -21.35
C GLY A 252 -1.82 17.96 -21.65
N GLY A 253 -2.78 17.65 -20.77
CA GLY A 253 -3.66 16.50 -20.91
C GLY A 253 -3.10 15.18 -20.37
N ASP A 254 -1.93 15.20 -19.71
CA ASP A 254 -1.36 14.00 -19.12
C ASP A 254 -2.13 13.59 -17.86
N ASN A 255 -2.38 12.30 -17.72
CA ASN A 255 -2.96 11.70 -16.54
C ASN A 255 -1.86 11.37 -15.51
N ILE A 256 -1.94 11.97 -14.33
CA ILE A 256 -0.95 11.83 -13.28
C ILE A 256 -1.61 11.20 -12.05
N ALA A 257 -1.09 10.05 -11.60
CA ALA A 257 -1.51 9.37 -10.39
C ALA A 257 -0.96 10.05 -9.13
N PRO A 258 -1.76 10.79 -8.36
CA PRO A 258 -1.23 11.53 -7.21
C PRO A 258 -0.74 10.61 -6.10
N SER A 259 -1.39 9.47 -5.89
CA SER A 259 -0.98 8.49 -4.87
C SER A 259 0.42 7.91 -5.12
N LYS A 260 0.84 7.76 -6.39
CA LYS A 260 2.20 7.37 -6.76
C LYS A 260 3.22 8.38 -6.23
N LEU A 261 2.97 9.66 -6.46
CA LEU A 261 3.86 10.75 -6.06
C LEU A 261 3.91 10.92 -4.53
N GLU A 262 2.76 10.86 -3.88
CA GLU A 262 2.64 10.93 -2.42
C GLU A 262 3.36 9.77 -1.72
N ASN A 263 3.21 8.56 -2.24
CA ASN A 263 3.95 7.40 -1.77
C ASN A 263 5.46 7.59 -1.91
N LEU A 264 5.94 8.10 -3.06
CA LEU A 264 7.36 8.38 -3.25
C LEU A 264 7.89 9.42 -2.28
N LEU A 265 7.14 10.48 -2.01
CA LEU A 265 7.50 11.48 -1.01
C LEU A 265 7.60 10.90 0.39
N THR A 266 6.62 10.07 0.79
CA THR A 266 6.57 9.46 2.13
C THR A 266 7.53 8.28 2.31
N LEU A 267 8.32 7.89 1.31
CA LEU A 267 9.48 7.01 1.48
C LEU A 267 10.64 7.71 2.22
N CYS A 268 10.70 9.06 2.20
CA CYS A 268 11.58 9.81 3.08
C CYS A 268 11.11 9.66 4.52
N PRO A 269 11.95 9.15 5.44
CA PRO A 269 11.57 8.95 6.85
C PRO A 269 11.15 10.23 7.57
N GLU A 270 11.61 11.38 7.08
CA GLU A 270 11.36 12.70 7.66
C GLU A 270 10.02 13.30 7.17
N ILE A 271 9.42 12.73 6.11
CA ILE A 271 8.11 13.15 5.60
C ILE A 271 7.04 12.23 6.16
N GLU A 272 6.23 12.76 7.06
CA GLU A 272 5.13 12.00 7.66
C GLU A 272 3.94 11.87 6.71
N GLN A 273 3.58 12.96 6.02
CA GLN A 273 2.45 12.99 5.10
C GLN A 273 2.75 13.94 3.94
N ALA A 274 2.15 13.63 2.79
CA ALA A 274 2.21 14.49 1.62
C ALA A 274 0.87 14.48 0.88
N CYS A 275 0.54 15.59 0.24
CA CYS A 275 -0.60 15.70 -0.66
C CYS A 275 -0.20 16.54 -1.87
N VAL A 276 -0.38 15.99 -3.08
CA VAL A 276 0.04 16.66 -4.31
C VAL A 276 -1.14 17.25 -5.07
N PHE A 277 -0.86 18.34 -5.81
CA PHE A 277 -1.82 19.11 -6.61
C PHE A 277 -1.21 19.47 -7.94
N GLY A 278 -2.02 19.66 -8.98
CA GLY A 278 -1.55 19.98 -10.32
C GLY A 278 -2.65 19.99 -11.37
N GLU A 279 -3.93 19.95 -10.93
CA GLU A 279 -5.06 19.98 -11.85
C GLU A 279 -5.02 21.22 -12.74
N GLN A 280 -5.03 21.00 -14.09
CA GLN A 280 -4.89 22.04 -15.10
C GLN A 280 -3.65 22.93 -14.92
N LYS A 281 -2.53 22.34 -14.43
CA LYS A 281 -1.25 23.04 -14.22
C LYS A 281 -0.14 22.40 -15.05
N ASN A 282 0.96 23.14 -15.22
CA ASN A 282 2.13 22.70 -15.99
C ASN A 282 3.09 21.78 -15.21
N TYR A 283 2.85 21.61 -13.90
CA TYR A 283 3.68 20.81 -13.00
C TYR A 283 2.92 20.45 -11.75
N ILE A 284 3.49 19.54 -10.97
CA ILE A 284 2.96 19.14 -9.68
C ILE A 284 3.57 19.98 -8.55
N ALA A 285 2.72 20.39 -7.61
CA ALA A 285 3.12 20.98 -6.34
C ALA A 285 2.68 20.09 -5.17
N ALA A 286 3.38 20.17 -4.04
CA ALA A 286 3.12 19.35 -2.87
C ALA A 286 2.93 20.16 -1.59
N LEU A 287 1.98 19.75 -0.75
CA LEU A 287 1.97 20.08 0.68
C LEU A 287 2.63 18.92 1.44
N ILE A 288 3.56 19.25 2.33
CA ILE A 288 4.40 18.27 3.05
C ILE A 288 4.29 18.52 4.54
N ILE A 289 4.10 17.45 5.30
CA ILE A 289 4.14 17.44 6.75
C ILE A 289 5.37 16.62 7.15
N LEU A 290 6.24 17.24 7.94
CA LEU A 290 7.40 16.57 8.48
C LEU A 290 7.06 15.82 9.78
N THR A 291 7.86 14.82 10.12
CA THR A 291 7.79 14.17 11.44
C THR A 291 8.14 15.17 12.54
N ASN A 292 7.57 15.02 13.73
CA ASN A 292 7.78 15.94 14.86
C ASN A 292 9.26 16.12 15.26
N ASP A 293 10.08 15.07 15.06
CA ASP A 293 11.51 15.08 15.39
C ASP A 293 12.40 15.37 14.18
N SER A 294 11.82 15.78 13.05
CA SER A 294 12.56 16.06 11.83
C SER A 294 13.50 17.25 12.02
N LYS A 295 14.74 17.06 11.59
CA LYS A 295 15.77 18.10 11.51
C LYS A 295 16.02 18.57 10.09
N PHE A 296 15.23 18.06 9.13
CA PHE A 296 15.38 18.41 7.73
C PHE A 296 14.99 19.85 7.48
N THR A 297 15.88 20.53 6.77
CA THR A 297 15.62 21.87 6.24
C THR A 297 14.81 21.82 4.96
N LYS A 298 14.38 22.99 4.50
CA LYS A 298 13.72 23.10 3.18
C LYS A 298 14.67 22.63 2.06
N GLU A 299 15.95 22.86 2.20
CA GLU A 299 16.97 22.43 1.23
C GLU A 299 17.12 20.90 1.20
N ASP A 300 17.10 20.24 2.36
CA ASP A 300 17.17 18.77 2.44
C ASP A 300 15.98 18.13 1.72
N ILE A 301 14.76 18.65 1.94
CA ILE A 301 13.56 18.16 1.26
C ILE A 301 13.61 18.48 -0.24
N GLN A 302 14.12 19.64 -0.65
CA GLN A 302 14.31 19.96 -2.06
C GLN A 302 15.28 18.98 -2.74
N ASN A 303 16.37 18.64 -2.08
CA ASN A 303 17.33 17.65 -2.59
C ASN A 303 16.69 16.28 -2.75
N TYR A 304 15.90 15.85 -1.74
CA TYR A 304 15.15 14.60 -1.83
C TYR A 304 14.13 14.62 -2.99
N ILE A 305 13.37 15.69 -3.15
CA ILE A 305 12.43 15.85 -4.28
C ILE A 305 13.18 15.80 -5.62
N ASN A 306 14.37 16.39 -5.72
CA ASN A 306 15.18 16.32 -6.92
C ASN A 306 15.58 14.86 -7.24
N GLU A 307 15.94 14.05 -6.25
CA GLU A 307 16.22 12.62 -6.43
C GLU A 307 14.98 11.86 -6.89
N VAL A 308 13.81 12.10 -6.29
CA VAL A 308 12.53 11.52 -6.71
C VAL A 308 12.23 11.87 -8.16
N ASN A 309 12.41 13.13 -8.53
CA ASN A 309 12.15 13.64 -9.88
C ASN A 309 13.04 13.02 -10.98
N LEU A 310 14.19 12.41 -10.64
CA LEU A 310 15.03 11.71 -11.63
C LEU A 310 14.31 10.49 -12.25
N ASN A 311 13.38 9.90 -11.51
CA ASN A 311 12.63 8.70 -11.92
C ASN A 311 11.20 9.02 -12.39
N LEU A 312 10.82 10.28 -12.50
CA LEU A 312 9.50 10.74 -12.91
C LEU A 312 9.50 11.29 -14.34
N THR A 313 8.37 11.11 -15.03
CA THR A 313 8.12 11.76 -16.31
C THR A 313 8.03 13.28 -16.14
N GLN A 314 8.19 14.04 -17.21
CA GLN A 314 8.20 15.50 -17.12
C GLN A 314 6.93 16.09 -16.48
N PRO A 315 5.70 15.60 -16.81
CA PRO A 315 4.47 16.08 -16.18
C PRO A 315 4.35 15.72 -14.70
N GLU A 316 4.92 14.58 -14.28
CA GLU A 316 4.87 14.09 -12.89
C GLU A 316 5.82 14.82 -11.95
N LYS A 317 6.78 15.59 -12.47
CA LYS A 317 7.80 16.25 -11.64
C LYS A 317 7.22 17.26 -10.67
N ILE A 318 7.59 17.08 -9.39
CA ILE A 318 7.22 18.00 -8.32
C ILE A 318 8.18 19.17 -8.36
N LYS A 319 7.69 20.37 -8.67
CA LYS A 319 8.54 21.57 -8.84
C LYS A 319 8.51 22.51 -7.66
N LYS A 320 7.39 22.52 -6.90
CA LYS A 320 7.25 23.38 -5.74
C LYS A 320 6.61 22.61 -4.59
N PHE A 321 6.90 23.04 -3.37
CA PHE A 321 6.26 22.50 -2.18
C PHE A 321 6.16 23.55 -1.08
N SER A 322 5.27 23.31 -0.12
CA SER A 322 5.16 24.06 1.12
C SER A 322 5.04 23.10 2.29
N PHE A 323 5.62 23.47 3.41
CA PHE A 323 5.35 22.80 4.66
C PHE A 323 4.04 23.27 5.26
N ILE A 324 3.35 22.37 5.92
CA ILE A 324 2.21 22.65 6.80
C ILE A 324 2.44 21.92 8.13
N ASP A 325 2.09 22.57 9.23
CA ASP A 325 2.38 22.07 10.57
C ASP A 325 1.29 21.12 11.09
N GLU A 326 0.04 21.34 10.65
CA GLU A 326 -1.08 20.53 11.11
C GLU A 326 -1.17 19.22 10.32
N PRO A 327 -1.06 18.06 10.99
CA PRO A 327 -1.19 16.77 10.32
C PRO A 327 -2.61 16.52 9.82
N PHE A 328 -2.73 15.75 8.72
CA PHE A 328 -4.03 15.26 8.27
C PHE A 328 -4.49 14.17 9.23
N THR A 329 -5.66 14.35 9.83
CA THR A 329 -6.25 13.41 10.80
C THR A 329 -7.72 13.14 10.48
N ILE A 330 -8.27 12.12 11.15
CA ILE A 330 -9.70 11.82 11.09
C ILE A 330 -10.48 12.95 11.78
N ASP A 331 -9.96 13.44 12.91
CA ASP A 331 -10.64 14.45 13.75
C ASP A 331 -10.78 15.79 13.02
N ASN A 332 -9.80 16.20 12.21
CA ASN A 332 -9.90 17.41 11.40
C ASN A 332 -10.52 17.18 10.02
N ASN A 333 -11.08 16.00 9.78
CA ASN A 333 -11.77 15.61 8.55
C ASN A 333 -10.88 15.63 7.27
N LEU A 334 -9.56 15.70 7.41
CA LEU A 334 -8.61 15.67 6.28
C LEU A 334 -8.17 14.25 5.91
N MET A 335 -8.59 13.26 6.71
CA MET A 335 -8.26 11.84 6.50
C MET A 335 -9.48 10.95 6.74
N THR A 336 -9.55 9.85 6.01
CA THR A 336 -10.55 8.81 6.26
C THR A 336 -10.14 7.91 7.43
N PRO A 337 -11.07 7.15 8.05
CA PRO A 337 -10.73 6.13 9.06
C PRO A 337 -9.73 5.07 8.59
N THR A 338 -9.61 4.87 7.28
CA THR A 338 -8.62 3.99 6.65
C THR A 338 -7.31 4.68 6.29
N MET A 339 -7.05 5.85 6.90
CA MET A 339 -5.83 6.64 6.74
C MET A 339 -5.56 7.15 5.31
N LYS A 340 -6.59 7.31 4.48
CA LYS A 340 -6.48 7.97 3.17
C LYS A 340 -6.68 9.46 3.32
N VAL A 341 -5.80 10.26 2.71
CA VAL A 341 -5.93 11.72 2.66
C VAL A 341 -7.15 12.10 1.81
N ARG A 342 -7.98 12.98 2.32
CA ARG A 342 -9.14 13.55 1.62
C ARG A 342 -8.69 14.78 0.84
N ARG A 343 -8.08 14.57 -0.32
CA ARG A 343 -7.47 15.62 -1.15
C ARG A 343 -8.36 16.83 -1.36
N HIS A 344 -9.63 16.62 -1.65
CA HIS A 344 -10.60 17.71 -1.83
C HIS A 344 -10.72 18.59 -0.59
N GLU A 345 -10.78 17.99 0.62
CA GLU A 345 -10.87 18.76 1.88
C GLU A 345 -9.54 19.48 2.17
N VAL A 346 -8.40 18.84 1.88
CA VAL A 346 -7.08 19.48 2.00
C VAL A 346 -6.99 20.65 1.05
N GLN A 347 -7.42 20.49 -0.21
CA GLN A 347 -7.43 21.57 -1.22
C GLN A 347 -8.29 22.74 -0.77
N LYS A 348 -9.45 22.48 -0.20
CA LYS A 348 -10.35 23.51 0.31
C LYS A 348 -9.72 24.27 1.49
N LYS A 349 -9.17 23.55 2.46
CA LYS A 349 -8.58 24.13 3.67
C LYS A 349 -7.33 24.98 3.37
N TYR A 350 -6.45 24.48 2.50
CA TYR A 350 -5.15 25.11 2.19
C TYR A 350 -5.14 25.80 0.82
N SER A 351 -6.30 26.24 0.34
CA SER A 351 -6.47 26.83 -1.00
C SER A 351 -5.51 28.00 -1.27
N GLU A 352 -5.27 28.88 -0.29
CA GLU A 352 -4.39 30.04 -0.45
C GLU A 352 -2.91 29.64 -0.56
N ILE A 353 -2.46 28.66 0.24
CA ILE A 353 -1.09 28.12 0.15
C ILE A 353 -0.89 27.44 -1.19
N ILE A 354 -1.88 26.63 -1.62
CA ILE A 354 -1.82 25.92 -2.89
C ILE A 354 -1.74 26.90 -4.07
N LYS A 355 -2.52 27.99 -4.07
CA LYS A 355 -2.46 29.02 -5.11
C LYS A 355 -1.08 29.67 -5.23
N GLN A 356 -0.38 29.88 -4.11
CA GLN A 356 0.97 30.46 -4.11
C GLN A 356 2.03 29.52 -4.70
N LEU A 357 1.73 28.23 -4.78
CA LEU A 357 2.62 27.23 -5.37
C LEU A 357 2.57 27.21 -6.90
N PHE A 358 1.58 27.82 -7.51
CA PHE A 358 1.41 27.90 -8.96
C PHE A 358 1.54 29.34 -9.47
#